data_8cb26a807fba7fb2979f963cf63e0088
#
_entry.id   8cb26a807fba7fb2979f963cf63e0088
#
_cell.length_a   1.000
_cell.length_b   1.000
_cell.length_c   1.000
_cell.angle_alpha   90.00
_cell.angle_beta   90.00
_cell.angle_gamma   90.00
#
_symmetry.space_group_name_H-M   'P 1'
#
loop_
_entity.id
_entity.type
_entity.pdbx_description
1 polymer ?
#
loop_
_entity_poly.entity_id
_entity_poly.type
_entity_poly.pdbx_seq_one_letter_code
_entity_poly.pdbx_strand_id
1 'polypeptide(L)'
;RLALLDLAAEDVLFRALGLVGTPYRWGGNTPDSGFDCSGLIKYVYNDAAGISLPRTTREMIVMRAQSIGQDKLQTGDLLFFATNGGSQVSH
;
A
#
# COMPACT_ATOMS: atom_id res chain seq x y z
N ARG A 1 10.00 1.51 4.22
CA ARG A 1 9.22 1.62 5.47
C ARG A 1 8.79 3.05 5.70
N LEU A 2 7.54 3.23 6.03
CA LEU A 2 6.98 4.50 6.42
C LEU A 2 7.22 4.73 7.92
N ALA A 3 7.32 6.00 8.32
CA ALA A 3 7.48 6.36 9.73
C ALA A 3 6.13 6.21 10.45
N LEU A 4 5.81 4.99 10.86
CA LEU A 4 4.58 4.66 11.60
C LEU A 4 4.92 4.37 13.06
N LEU A 5 4.02 4.77 13.96
CA LEU A 5 3.99 4.24 15.31
C LEU A 5 3.41 2.82 15.26
N ASP A 6 3.77 1.96 16.22
CA ASP A 6 3.31 0.56 16.26
C ASP A 6 1.78 0.46 16.21
N LEU A 7 1.08 1.34 16.95
CA LEU A 7 -0.38 1.36 16.95
C LEU A 7 -0.95 1.70 15.57
N ALA A 8 -0.33 2.62 14.85
CA ALA A 8 -0.78 2.97 13.50
C ALA A 8 -0.57 1.83 12.51
N ALA A 9 0.51 1.06 12.66
CA ALA A 9 0.73 -0.13 11.83
C ALA A 9 -0.35 -1.19 12.03
N GLU A 10 -0.78 -1.42 13.27
CA GLU A 10 -1.88 -2.33 13.58
C GLU A 10 -3.21 -1.81 13.02
N ASP A 11 -3.48 -0.51 13.11
CA ASP A 11 -4.68 0.10 12.55
C ASP A 11 -4.74 -0.06 11.03
N VAL A 12 -3.61 0.08 10.34
CA VAL A 12 -3.51 -0.18 8.91
C VAL A 12 -3.87 -1.63 8.60
N LEU A 13 -3.33 -2.58 9.37
CA LEU A 13 -3.65 -4.01 9.19
C LEU A 13 -5.14 -4.28 9.37
N PHE A 14 -5.74 -3.80 10.45
CA PHE A 14 -7.16 -4.02 10.72
C PHE A 14 -8.06 -3.39 9.66
N ARG A 15 -7.71 -2.21 9.20
CA ARG A 15 -8.46 -1.55 8.12
C ARG A 15 -8.39 -2.37 6.82
N ALA A 16 -7.21 -2.87 6.48
CA ALA A 16 -7.03 -3.71 5.29
C ALA A 16 -7.82 -5.00 5.38
N LEU A 17 -7.83 -5.65 6.56
CA LEU A 17 -8.60 -6.88 6.77
C LEU A 17 -10.10 -6.65 6.57
N GLY A 18 -10.62 -5.49 6.95
CA GLY A 18 -12.02 -5.14 6.74
C GLY A 18 -12.41 -4.96 5.26
N LEU A 19 -11.45 -4.87 4.38
CA LEU A 19 -11.68 -4.70 2.93
C LEU A 19 -11.48 -5.98 2.13
N VAL A 20 -11.22 -7.11 2.80
CA VAL A 20 -11.10 -8.42 2.13
C VAL A 20 -12.40 -8.72 1.39
N GLY A 21 -12.29 -9.13 0.12
CA GLY A 21 -13.43 -9.39 -0.75
C GLY A 21 -13.78 -8.23 -1.68
N THR A 22 -13.20 -7.04 -1.49
CA THR A 22 -13.38 -5.92 -2.42
C THR A 22 -12.75 -6.27 -3.77
N PRO A 23 -13.46 -6.12 -4.91
CA PRO A 23 -12.93 -6.53 -6.20
C PRO A 23 -11.80 -5.60 -6.68
N TYR A 24 -10.89 -6.19 -7.46
CA TYR A 24 -9.87 -5.41 -8.17
C TYR A 24 -10.53 -4.62 -9.30
N ARG A 25 -10.18 -3.35 -9.42
CA ARG A 25 -10.64 -2.50 -10.52
C ARG A 25 -9.55 -1.54 -10.94
N TRP A 26 -9.17 -1.57 -12.20
CA TRP A 26 -8.16 -0.67 -12.77
C TRP A 26 -8.53 0.79 -12.53
N GLY A 27 -7.63 1.54 -11.90
CA GLY A 27 -7.90 2.93 -11.54
C GLY A 27 -8.84 3.12 -10.35
N GLY A 28 -9.30 2.05 -9.72
CA GLY A 28 -10.22 2.11 -8.59
C GLY A 28 -9.54 2.60 -7.32
N ASN A 29 -10.27 3.38 -6.52
CA ASN A 29 -9.73 3.95 -5.28
C ASN A 29 -10.78 4.08 -4.17
N THR A 30 -11.91 3.39 -4.28
CA THR A 30 -12.97 3.40 -3.25
C THR A 30 -13.46 1.99 -2.96
N PRO A 31 -13.98 1.73 -1.72
CA PRO A 31 -14.54 0.42 -1.39
C PRO A 31 -15.74 0.03 -2.24
N ASP A 32 -16.53 1.00 -2.68
CA ASP A 32 -17.77 0.76 -3.44
C ASP A 32 -17.47 0.34 -4.87
N SER A 33 -16.50 0.96 -5.51
CA SER A 33 -16.15 0.69 -6.91
C SER A 33 -15.08 -0.38 -7.08
N GLY A 34 -14.31 -0.65 -6.03
CA GLY A 34 -13.14 -1.52 -6.07
C GLY A 34 -11.84 -0.74 -6.05
N PHE A 35 -10.72 -1.45 -5.93
CA PHE A 35 -9.40 -0.87 -5.85
C PHE A 35 -8.44 -1.48 -6.86
N ASP A 36 -7.50 -0.71 -7.40
CA ASP A 36 -6.27 -1.27 -7.90
C ASP A 36 -5.24 -1.39 -6.75
N CYS A 37 -4.03 -1.89 -7.03
CA CYS A 37 -3.05 -2.18 -5.98
C CYS A 37 -2.66 -0.92 -5.18
N SER A 38 -2.32 0.15 -5.86
CA SER A 38 -1.91 1.40 -5.20
C SER A 38 -3.10 2.16 -4.61
N GLY A 39 -4.28 2.03 -5.20
CA GLY A 39 -5.50 2.64 -4.69
C GLY A 39 -5.90 2.09 -3.33
N LEU A 40 -5.80 0.76 -3.16
CA LEU A 40 -6.04 0.12 -1.89
C LEU A 40 -5.07 0.62 -0.81
N ILE A 41 -3.79 0.64 -1.11
CA ILE A 41 -2.76 1.06 -0.16
C ILE A 41 -2.94 2.53 0.22
N LYS A 42 -3.18 3.39 -0.76
CA LYS A 42 -3.43 4.80 -0.50
C LYS A 42 -4.65 5.01 0.40
N TYR A 43 -5.74 4.31 0.12
CA TYR A 43 -6.96 4.39 0.91
C TYR A 43 -6.72 3.97 2.37
N VAL A 44 -6.10 2.80 2.57
CA VAL A 44 -5.88 2.23 3.90
C VAL A 44 -4.97 3.12 4.75
N TYR A 45 -3.85 3.58 4.19
CA TYR A 45 -2.93 4.43 4.94
C TYR A 45 -3.51 5.80 5.27
N ASN A 46 -4.28 6.38 4.36
CA ASN A 46 -4.93 7.65 4.64
C ASN A 46 -6.01 7.51 5.72
N ASP A 47 -6.83 6.46 5.62
CA ASP A 47 -7.97 6.28 6.52
C ASP A 47 -7.55 5.84 7.92
N ALA A 48 -6.57 4.93 8.03
CA ALA A 48 -6.15 4.37 9.30
C ALA A 48 -5.05 5.17 10.00
N ALA A 49 -4.14 5.77 9.26
CA ALA A 49 -2.95 6.42 9.82
C ALA A 49 -2.83 7.90 9.45
N GLY A 50 -3.71 8.44 8.63
CA GLY A 50 -3.66 9.83 8.18
C GLY A 50 -2.48 10.14 7.25
N ILE A 51 -1.87 9.12 6.66
CA ILE A 51 -0.72 9.27 5.77
C ILE A 51 -1.22 9.37 4.33
N SER A 52 -0.90 10.49 3.66
CA SER A 52 -1.21 10.68 2.26
C SER A 52 -0.11 10.10 1.39
N LEU A 53 -0.44 9.05 0.62
CA LEU A 53 0.50 8.41 -0.29
C LEU A 53 0.26 8.84 -1.74
N PRO A 54 1.28 8.73 -2.61
CA PRO A 54 1.08 8.93 -4.04
C PRO A 54 0.05 7.95 -4.60
N ARG A 55 -0.57 8.30 -5.75
CA ARG A 55 -1.66 7.51 -6.30
C ARG A 55 -1.20 6.24 -7.01
N THR A 56 -0.02 6.24 -7.61
CA THR A 56 0.46 5.12 -8.42
C THR A 56 1.61 4.39 -7.75
N THR A 57 1.77 3.11 -8.12
CA THR A 57 2.89 2.30 -7.63
C THR A 57 4.24 2.90 -8.01
N ARG A 58 4.35 3.46 -9.22
CA ARG A 58 5.60 4.09 -9.69
C ARG A 58 5.96 5.32 -8.86
N GLU A 59 4.98 6.13 -8.53
CA GLU A 59 5.19 7.29 -7.66
C GLU A 59 5.53 6.86 -6.23
N MET A 60 4.92 5.80 -5.73
CA MET A 60 5.19 5.28 -4.39
C MET A 60 6.63 4.79 -4.25
N ILE A 61 7.18 4.10 -5.27
CA ILE A 61 8.54 3.56 -5.16
C ILE A 61 9.61 4.66 -5.13
N VAL A 62 9.34 5.82 -5.70
CA VAL A 62 10.29 6.95 -5.70
C VAL A 62 10.12 7.88 -4.51
N MET A 63 9.09 7.71 -3.70
CA MET A 63 8.95 8.52 -2.49
C MET A 63 10.03 8.16 -1.47
N ARG A 64 10.29 9.09 -0.54
CA ARG A 64 11.35 8.95 0.45
C ARG A 64 10.91 8.05 1.61
N ALA A 65 10.85 6.75 1.36
CA ALA A 65 10.62 5.75 2.39
C ALA A 65 11.89 4.92 2.59
N GLN A 66 12.04 4.36 3.79
CA GLN A 66 13.19 3.53 4.12
C GLN A 66 13.05 2.15 3.46
N SER A 67 14.08 1.73 2.71
CA SER A 67 14.17 0.37 2.20
C SER A 67 14.57 -0.60 3.29
N ILE A 68 13.92 -1.77 3.32
CA ILE A 68 14.09 -2.79 4.36
C ILE A 68 14.41 -4.13 3.70
N GLY A 69 15.38 -4.86 4.26
CA GLY A 69 15.64 -6.24 3.84
C GLY A 69 14.46 -7.16 4.16
N GLN A 70 14.25 -8.19 3.33
CA GLN A 70 13.14 -9.12 3.50
C GLN A 70 13.11 -9.81 4.86
N ASP A 71 14.27 -10.00 5.48
CA ASP A 71 14.41 -10.61 6.80
C ASP A 71 13.97 -9.69 7.96
N LYS A 72 13.70 -8.43 7.67
CA LYS A 72 13.33 -7.42 8.68
C LYS A 72 11.93 -6.84 8.46
N LEU A 73 11.12 -7.48 7.63
CA LEU A 73 9.77 -7.00 7.33
C LEU A 73 8.89 -7.01 8.58
N GLN A 74 8.07 -5.97 8.71
CA GLN A 74 7.11 -5.81 9.79
C GLN A 74 5.74 -5.42 9.22
N THR A 75 4.71 -5.59 10.04
CA THR A 75 3.36 -5.16 9.69
C THR A 75 3.37 -3.69 9.25
N GLY A 76 2.75 -3.42 8.10
CA GLY A 76 2.65 -2.08 7.53
C GLY A 76 3.75 -1.77 6.50
N ASP A 77 4.74 -2.63 6.32
CA ASP A 77 5.73 -2.46 5.26
C ASP A 77 5.12 -2.80 3.90
N LEU A 78 5.53 -2.08 2.86
CA LEU A 78 5.01 -2.26 1.50
C LEU A 78 5.97 -3.09 0.65
N LEU A 79 5.39 -3.96 -0.19
CA LEU A 79 6.12 -4.78 -1.15
C LEU A 79 5.84 -4.29 -2.56
N PHE A 80 6.88 -4.20 -3.38
CA PHE A 80 6.77 -3.77 -4.77
C PHE A 80 7.25 -4.87 -5.70
N PHE A 81 6.56 -5.06 -6.83
CA PHE A 81 6.82 -6.14 -7.78
C PHE A 81 6.92 -5.61 -9.21
N ALA A 82 7.83 -6.21 -9.98
CA ALA A 82 7.94 -5.97 -11.42
C ALA A 82 7.30 -7.16 -12.15
N THR A 83 5.97 -7.16 -12.24
CA THR A 83 5.20 -8.31 -12.73
C THR A 83 5.25 -8.50 -14.24
N ASN A 84 5.69 -7.49 -15.00
CA ASN A 84 5.75 -7.54 -16.46
C ASN A 84 7.10 -8.04 -16.98
N GLY A 85 7.92 -8.66 -16.12
CA GLY A 85 9.21 -9.22 -16.52
C GLY A 85 10.32 -8.20 -16.73
N GLY A 86 10.06 -6.91 -16.52
CA GLY A 86 11.05 -5.85 -16.62
C GLY A 86 11.63 -5.47 -15.27
N SER A 87 12.49 -4.47 -15.28
CA SER A 87 13.06 -3.90 -14.03
C SER A 87 12.17 -2.82 -13.44
N GLN A 88 11.10 -2.43 -14.11
CA GLN A 88 10.21 -1.35 -13.68
C GLN A 88 9.08 -1.87 -12.81
N VAL A 89 8.86 -1.24 -11.66
CA VAL A 89 7.80 -1.61 -10.72
C VAL A 89 6.43 -1.38 -11.36
N SER A 90 5.54 -2.39 -11.29
CA SER A 90 4.20 -2.35 -11.87
C SER A 90 3.09 -2.69 -10.87
N HIS A 91 3.46 -3.25 -9.71
CA HIS A 91 2.47 -3.70 -8.72
C HIS A 91 2.94 -3.52 -7.27
#